data_63f37c2e10c75e605c03aca62039a382
#
_entry.id   63f37c2e10c75e605c03aca62039a382
#
_cell.length_a   1.000
_cell.length_b   1.000
_cell.length_c   1.000
_cell.angle_alpha   90.00
_cell.angle_beta   90.00
_cell.angle_gamma   90.00
#
_symmetry.space_group_name_H-M   'P 1'
#
loop_
_entity.id
_entity.type
_entity.pdbx_description
1 polymer ?
#
loop_
_entity_poly.entity_id
_entity_poly.type
_entity_poly.pdbx_seq_one_letter_code
_entity_poly.pdbx_strand_id
1 'polypeptide(L)'
;MSEVSKNISELPSGTYGKAIVVGGTVYVIKAPSIKVIMRATQYLSKVDLPENGTVRELMKVAPVNLENIVKGLSFLVVGDVPNYQKRAESLERQMLSGSKEELLQAYFVAFELITGRDFFVVCQLAMELANLTVKPK
;
A
#
# COMPACT_ATOMS: atom_id res chain seq x y z
N MET A 1 14.96 0.96 -17.07
CA MET A 1 13.98 -0.08 -16.68
C MET A 1 14.63 -1.43 -16.45
N SER A 2 15.51 -1.86 -17.34
CA SER A 2 16.17 -3.15 -17.17
C SER A 2 16.99 -3.25 -15.89
N GLU A 3 17.63 -2.17 -15.48
CA GLU A 3 18.40 -2.18 -14.24
C GLU A 3 17.52 -2.36 -13.01
N VAL A 4 16.36 -1.74 -13.00
CA VAL A 4 15.42 -1.87 -11.89
C VAL A 4 14.88 -3.29 -11.82
N SER A 5 14.48 -3.86 -12.96
CA SER A 5 14.00 -5.24 -13.01
C SER A 5 15.08 -6.21 -12.58
N LYS A 6 16.32 -5.98 -13.02
CA LYS A 6 17.44 -6.83 -12.67
C LYS A 6 17.73 -6.78 -11.18
N ASN A 7 17.72 -5.58 -10.60
CA ASN A 7 17.95 -5.41 -9.17
C ASN A 7 16.89 -6.11 -8.34
N ILE A 8 15.64 -6.02 -8.76
CA ILE A 8 14.54 -6.69 -8.07
C ILE A 8 14.73 -8.21 -8.12
N SER A 9 15.08 -8.75 -9.27
CA SER A 9 15.26 -10.18 -9.44
C SER A 9 16.46 -10.72 -8.66
N GLU A 10 17.42 -9.87 -8.35
CA GLU A 10 18.62 -10.25 -7.61
C GLU A 10 18.49 -10.07 -6.10
N LEU A 11 17.37 -9.53 -5.62
CA LEU A 11 17.15 -9.35 -4.19
C LEU A 11 17.12 -10.71 -3.48
N PRO A 12 17.79 -10.82 -2.33
CA PRO A 12 17.65 -12.03 -1.53
C PRO A 12 16.21 -12.26 -1.10
N SER A 13 15.85 -13.51 -0.86
CA SER A 13 14.47 -13.83 -0.51
C SER A 13 13.97 -13.08 0.73
N GLY A 14 14.86 -12.73 1.66
CA GLY A 14 14.50 -11.99 2.86
C GLY A 14 14.29 -10.50 2.63
N THR A 15 14.67 -10.00 1.45
CA THR A 15 14.52 -8.58 1.11
C THR A 15 13.61 -8.40 -0.09
N TYR A 16 12.66 -9.28 -0.22
CA TYR A 16 11.68 -9.24 -1.31
C TYR A 16 11.02 -7.86 -1.38
N GLY A 17 10.84 -7.37 -2.59
CA GLY A 17 10.19 -6.10 -2.83
C GLY A 17 9.56 -6.06 -4.20
N LYS A 18 8.81 -5.02 -4.46
CA LYS A 18 8.13 -4.82 -5.74
C LYS A 18 8.33 -3.40 -6.21
N ALA A 19 8.35 -3.22 -7.52
CA ALA A 19 8.48 -1.90 -8.13
C ALA A 19 7.11 -1.38 -8.54
N ILE A 20 6.93 -0.08 -8.35
CA ILE A 20 5.75 0.63 -8.85
C ILE A 20 6.25 1.84 -9.65
N VAL A 21 5.42 2.31 -10.57
CA VAL A 21 5.72 3.49 -11.37
C VAL A 21 4.60 4.49 -11.18
N VAL A 22 4.92 5.68 -10.69
CA VAL A 22 3.95 6.76 -10.55
C VAL A 22 4.61 8.06 -10.96
N GLY A 23 3.96 8.81 -11.84
CA GLY A 23 4.53 10.06 -12.35
C GLY A 23 5.79 9.85 -13.16
N GLY A 24 5.91 8.70 -13.82
CA GLY A 24 7.11 8.38 -14.59
C GLY A 24 8.32 7.99 -13.77
N THR A 25 8.19 7.99 -12.43
CA THR A 25 9.27 7.61 -11.53
C THR A 25 9.05 6.20 -11.00
N VAL A 26 10.10 5.40 -10.99
CA VAL A 26 10.06 4.04 -10.46
C VAL A 26 10.41 4.08 -8.99
N TYR A 27 9.54 3.50 -8.18
CA TYR A 27 9.78 3.35 -6.73
C TYR A 27 9.80 1.87 -6.39
N VAL A 28 10.67 1.50 -5.47
CA VAL A 28 10.75 0.11 -5.00
C VAL A 28 10.19 0.06 -3.60
N ILE A 29 9.18 -0.78 -3.40
CA ILE A 29 8.63 -1.05 -2.09
C ILE A 29 9.29 -2.33 -1.58
N LYS A 30 10.12 -2.21 -0.57
CA LYS A 30 10.72 -3.38 0.08
C LYS A 30 9.68 -4.06 0.96
N ALA A 31 9.93 -5.32 1.32
CA ALA A 31 9.03 -6.03 2.20
C ALA A 31 8.75 -5.16 3.44
N PRO A 32 7.51 -4.74 3.66
CA PRO A 32 7.23 -3.78 4.73
C PRO A 32 7.22 -4.44 6.10
N SER A 33 7.69 -3.71 7.10
CA SER A 33 7.55 -4.15 8.48
C SER A 33 6.09 -3.98 8.93
N ILE A 34 5.75 -4.58 10.06
CA ILE A 34 4.41 -4.43 10.63
C ILE A 34 4.06 -2.95 10.83
N LYS A 35 5.02 -2.19 11.32
CA LYS A 35 4.85 -0.76 11.56
C LYS A 35 4.48 -0.01 10.28
N VAL A 36 5.17 -0.32 9.19
CA VAL A 36 4.93 0.32 7.90
C VAL A 36 3.57 -0.09 7.35
N ILE A 37 3.22 -1.37 7.47
CA ILE A 37 1.89 -1.85 7.05
C ILE A 37 0.80 -1.10 7.81
N MET A 38 0.95 -0.92 9.10
CA MET A 38 -0.03 -0.20 9.91
C MET A 38 -0.20 1.24 9.45
N ARG A 39 0.91 1.92 9.13
CA ARG A 39 0.86 3.29 8.64
C ARG A 39 0.15 3.37 7.30
N ALA A 40 0.48 2.48 6.39
CA ALA A 40 -0.10 2.47 5.05
C ALA A 40 -1.58 2.11 5.07
N THR A 41 -1.95 1.09 5.83
CA THR A 41 -3.35 0.63 5.86
C THR A 41 -4.27 1.62 6.53
N GLN A 42 -3.73 2.52 7.35
CA GLN A 42 -4.51 3.61 7.92
C GLN A 42 -5.20 4.42 6.82
N TYR A 43 -4.58 4.52 5.66
CA TYR A 43 -5.12 5.25 4.52
C TYR A 43 -5.69 4.33 3.46
N LEU A 44 -5.00 3.25 3.13
CA LEU A 44 -5.45 2.35 2.07
C LEU A 44 -6.79 1.68 2.41
N SER A 45 -7.04 1.43 3.69
CA SER A 45 -8.29 0.82 4.11
C SER A 45 -9.49 1.75 4.00
N LYS A 46 -9.26 3.05 3.84
CA LYS A 46 -10.32 4.04 3.70
C LYS A 46 -10.80 4.19 2.26
N VAL A 47 -10.12 3.54 1.32
CA VAL A 47 -10.55 3.57 -0.08
C VAL A 47 -11.85 2.79 -0.19
N ASP A 48 -12.90 3.48 -0.60
CA ASP A 48 -14.23 2.92 -0.63
C ASP A 48 -14.97 3.43 -1.87
N LEU A 49 -15.50 2.48 -2.64
CA LEU A 49 -16.27 2.81 -3.83
C LEU A 49 -17.71 2.42 -3.58
N PRO A 50 -18.66 3.34 -3.82
CA PRO A 50 -20.07 2.98 -3.66
C PRO A 50 -20.45 1.88 -4.63
N GLU A 51 -21.12 0.86 -4.09
CA GLU A 51 -21.65 -0.24 -4.90
C GLU A 51 -22.67 0.30 -5.85
N ASN A 52 -23.04 0.13 -6.84
CA ASN A 52 -24.08 0.72 -7.69
C ASN A 52 -24.03 2.23 -7.77
N GLY A 53 -22.86 2.83 -7.56
CA GLY A 53 -22.75 4.28 -7.61
C GLY A 53 -22.87 4.82 -9.02
N THR A 54 -23.52 5.98 -9.12
CA THR A 54 -23.57 6.72 -10.38
C THR A 54 -22.22 7.39 -10.63
N VAL A 55 -22.01 7.86 -11.86
CA VAL A 55 -20.79 8.62 -12.19
C VAL A 55 -20.64 9.80 -11.25
N ARG A 56 -21.75 10.49 -10.92
CA ARG A 56 -21.72 11.62 -10.03
C ARG A 56 -21.25 11.25 -8.63
N GLU A 57 -21.74 10.11 -8.11
CA GLU A 57 -21.33 9.63 -6.79
C GLU A 57 -19.86 9.24 -6.77
N LEU A 58 -19.39 8.59 -7.83
CA LEU A 58 -17.98 8.23 -7.95
C LEU A 58 -17.09 9.46 -8.00
N MET A 59 -17.54 10.52 -8.71
CA MET A 59 -16.80 11.77 -8.78
C MET A 59 -16.71 12.47 -7.43
N LYS A 60 -17.72 12.33 -6.59
CA LYS A 60 -17.70 12.92 -5.25
C LYS A 60 -16.67 12.27 -4.34
N VAL A 61 -16.48 10.96 -4.45
CA VAL A 61 -15.57 10.23 -3.58
C VAL A 61 -14.16 10.10 -4.15
N ALA A 62 -13.99 10.40 -5.44
CA ALA A 62 -12.70 10.23 -6.10
C ALA A 62 -11.56 11.01 -5.44
N PRO A 63 -11.71 12.29 -5.11
CA PRO A 63 -10.60 13.03 -4.51
C PRO A 63 -10.12 12.40 -3.20
N VAL A 64 -11.04 11.99 -2.35
CA VAL A 64 -10.69 11.38 -1.07
C VAL A 64 -10.02 10.02 -1.27
N ASN A 65 -10.57 9.21 -2.18
CA ASN A 65 -10.00 7.90 -2.46
C ASN A 65 -8.59 8.00 -3.06
N LEU A 66 -8.41 8.90 -4.03
CA LEU A 66 -7.09 9.10 -4.64
C LEU A 66 -6.08 9.61 -3.62
N GLU A 67 -6.48 10.54 -2.77
CA GLU A 67 -5.62 11.04 -1.71
C GLU A 67 -5.19 9.92 -0.76
N ASN A 68 -6.12 9.08 -0.35
CA ASN A 68 -5.82 7.98 0.54
C ASN A 68 -4.89 6.95 -0.11
N ILE A 69 -5.06 6.67 -1.39
CA ILE A 69 -4.17 5.76 -2.10
C ILE A 69 -2.75 6.33 -2.14
N VAL A 70 -2.62 7.61 -2.50
CA VAL A 70 -1.31 8.26 -2.59
C VAL A 70 -0.62 8.28 -1.24
N LYS A 71 -1.34 8.60 -0.19
CA LYS A 71 -0.77 8.62 1.17
C LYS A 71 -0.28 7.23 1.59
N GLY A 72 -1.11 6.23 1.39
CA GLY A 72 -0.74 4.86 1.74
C GLY A 72 0.48 4.39 0.97
N LEU A 73 0.51 4.63 -0.34
CA LEU A 73 1.65 4.26 -1.17
C LEU A 73 2.92 4.99 -0.73
N SER A 74 2.80 6.24 -0.36
CA SER A 74 3.95 7.03 0.08
C SER A 74 4.59 6.43 1.33
N PHE A 75 3.78 5.99 2.28
CA PHE A 75 4.31 5.33 3.47
C PHE A 75 5.00 4.02 3.16
N LEU A 76 4.45 3.25 2.22
CA LEU A 76 5.06 1.98 1.80
C LEU A 76 6.42 2.21 1.14
N VAL A 77 6.51 3.22 0.28
CA VAL A 77 7.77 3.52 -0.43
C VAL A 77 8.83 4.04 0.54
N VAL A 78 8.43 4.92 1.45
CA VAL A 78 9.37 5.51 2.41
C VAL A 78 9.90 4.46 3.38
N GLY A 79 9.04 3.58 3.86
CA GLY A 79 9.45 2.54 4.79
C GLY A 79 9.68 3.05 6.20
N ASP A 80 10.40 2.24 6.99
CA ASP A 80 10.63 2.56 8.40
C ASP A 80 11.94 3.32 8.56
N VAL A 81 11.88 4.64 8.39
CA VAL A 81 13.03 5.52 8.48
C VAL A 81 12.70 6.72 9.36
N PRO A 82 13.73 7.38 9.94
CA PRO A 82 13.50 8.64 10.64
C PRO A 82 12.91 9.67 9.68
N ASN A 83 12.10 10.57 10.20
CA ASN A 83 11.45 11.62 9.40
C ASN A 83 10.53 11.05 8.30
N TYR A 84 9.98 9.86 8.52
CA TYR A 84 9.15 9.22 7.52
C TYR A 84 7.96 10.08 7.11
N GLN A 85 7.40 10.85 8.03
CA GLN A 85 6.23 11.69 7.73
C GLN A 85 6.56 12.76 6.70
N LYS A 86 7.68 13.46 6.88
CA LYS A 86 8.10 14.50 5.92
C LYS A 86 8.44 13.91 4.56
N ARG A 87 9.12 12.77 4.58
CA ARG A 87 9.47 12.07 3.33
C ARG A 87 8.23 11.59 2.60
N ALA A 88 7.25 11.08 3.33
CA ALA A 88 6.00 10.63 2.74
C ALA A 88 5.23 11.81 2.13
N GLU A 89 5.19 12.95 2.80
CA GLU A 89 4.54 14.14 2.26
C GLU A 89 5.18 14.61 0.95
N SER A 90 6.50 14.57 0.89
CA SER A 90 7.22 14.93 -0.33
C SER A 90 6.90 13.99 -1.47
N LEU A 91 6.89 12.69 -1.20
CA LEU A 91 6.54 11.67 -2.18
C LEU A 91 5.10 11.81 -2.64
N GLU A 92 4.20 12.09 -1.72
CA GLU A 92 2.78 12.29 -2.02
C GLU A 92 2.61 13.38 -3.08
N ARG A 93 3.31 14.50 -2.92
CA ARG A 93 3.24 15.58 -3.90
C ARG A 93 3.76 15.15 -5.27
N GLN A 94 4.82 14.35 -5.30
CA GLN A 94 5.35 13.83 -6.54
C GLN A 94 4.39 12.87 -7.22
N MET A 95 3.78 11.98 -6.44
CA MET A 95 2.86 10.97 -6.98
C MET A 95 1.58 11.59 -7.53
N LEU A 96 1.18 12.74 -7.00
CA LEU A 96 -0.04 13.41 -7.48
C LEU A 96 0.06 13.86 -8.94
N SER A 97 1.27 13.93 -9.50
CA SER A 97 1.44 14.25 -10.92
C SER A 97 1.35 13.02 -11.82
N GLY A 98 1.17 11.84 -11.25
CA GLY A 98 1.03 10.62 -12.02
C GLY A 98 -0.34 10.43 -12.63
N SER A 99 -0.47 9.43 -13.48
CA SER A 99 -1.75 9.08 -14.09
C SER A 99 -2.57 8.16 -13.19
N LYS A 100 -3.87 8.14 -13.45
CA LYS A 100 -4.77 7.25 -12.71
C LYS A 100 -4.43 5.78 -12.95
N GLU A 101 -3.99 5.45 -14.15
CA GLU A 101 -3.59 4.08 -14.49
C GLU A 101 -2.36 3.64 -13.71
N GLU A 102 -1.37 4.52 -13.62
CA GLU A 102 -0.18 4.26 -12.80
C GLU A 102 -0.55 4.05 -11.34
N LEU A 103 -1.40 4.93 -10.83
CA LEU A 103 -1.81 4.86 -9.43
C LEU A 103 -2.59 3.60 -9.12
N LEU A 104 -3.49 3.21 -10.03
CA LEU A 104 -4.29 2.00 -9.85
C LEU A 104 -3.42 0.75 -9.84
N GLN A 105 -2.47 0.67 -10.77
CA GLN A 105 -1.54 -0.46 -10.79
C GLN A 105 -0.68 -0.51 -9.53
N ALA A 106 -0.20 0.64 -9.09
CA ALA A 106 0.56 0.72 -7.87
C ALA A 106 -0.26 0.27 -6.65
N TYR A 107 -1.53 0.64 -6.63
CA TYR A 107 -2.43 0.22 -5.56
C TYR A 107 -2.58 -1.31 -5.52
N PHE A 108 -2.74 -1.95 -6.69
CA PHE A 108 -2.84 -3.40 -6.75
C PHE A 108 -1.56 -4.08 -6.29
N VAL A 109 -0.41 -3.54 -6.67
CA VAL A 109 0.87 -4.08 -6.21
C VAL A 109 0.98 -3.98 -4.70
N ALA A 110 0.64 -2.82 -4.15
CA ALA A 110 0.66 -2.61 -2.70
C ALA A 110 -0.32 -3.54 -1.99
N PHE A 111 -1.51 -3.70 -2.54
CA PHE A 111 -2.51 -4.59 -1.99
C PHE A 111 -1.99 -6.02 -1.90
N GLU A 112 -1.40 -6.53 -2.98
CA GLU A 112 -0.82 -7.87 -2.98
C GLU A 112 0.32 -8.00 -1.97
N LEU A 113 1.14 -6.98 -1.87
CA LEU A 113 2.28 -7.00 -0.97
C LEU A 113 1.85 -7.06 0.50
N ILE A 114 0.78 -6.34 0.83
CA ILE A 114 0.25 -6.30 2.20
C ILE A 114 -0.59 -7.53 2.49
N THR A 115 -1.49 -7.92 1.58
CA THR A 115 -2.46 -8.97 1.81
C THR A 115 -2.05 -10.29 1.18
N GLY A 116 -0.76 -10.54 1.11
CA GLY A 116 -0.27 -11.82 0.63
C GLY A 116 -0.73 -12.96 1.51
N ARG A 117 -0.45 -14.18 1.06
CA ARG A 117 -0.88 -15.39 1.72
C ARG A 117 -0.51 -15.42 3.21
N ASP A 118 0.70 -14.97 3.51
CA ASP A 118 1.17 -14.97 4.90
C ASP A 118 0.38 -14.01 5.78
N PHE A 119 -0.05 -12.89 5.21
CA PHE A 119 -0.86 -11.93 5.94
C PHE A 119 -2.21 -12.53 6.36
N PHE A 120 -2.88 -13.24 5.45
CA PHE A 120 -4.14 -13.89 5.78
C PHE A 120 -3.97 -14.95 6.88
N VAL A 121 -2.90 -15.72 6.81
CA VAL A 121 -2.61 -16.74 7.83
C VAL A 121 -2.42 -16.08 9.20
N VAL A 122 -1.64 -15.00 9.25
CA VAL A 122 -1.42 -14.28 10.51
C VAL A 122 -2.72 -13.71 11.06
N CYS A 123 -3.55 -13.13 10.19
CA CYS A 123 -4.85 -12.61 10.62
C CYS A 123 -5.77 -13.69 11.16
N GLN A 124 -5.80 -14.85 10.49
CA GLN A 124 -6.61 -15.98 10.96
C GLN A 124 -6.15 -16.46 12.33
N LEU A 125 -4.84 -16.61 12.51
CA LEU A 125 -4.29 -17.03 13.79
C LEU A 125 -4.63 -16.02 14.90
N ALA A 126 -4.53 -14.74 14.61
CA ALA A 126 -4.88 -13.71 15.58
C ALA A 126 -6.36 -13.78 15.97
N MET A 127 -7.23 -14.03 15.00
CA MET A 127 -8.67 -14.16 15.26
C MET A 127 -8.96 -15.40 16.10
N GLU A 128 -8.32 -16.51 15.80
CA GLU A 128 -8.49 -17.74 16.55
C GLU A 128 -8.03 -17.56 18.00
N LEU A 129 -6.90 -16.91 18.21
CA LEU A 129 -6.41 -16.63 19.55
C LEU A 129 -7.35 -15.72 20.32
N ALA A 130 -7.89 -14.69 19.65
CA ALA A 130 -8.85 -13.80 20.26
C ALA A 130 -10.11 -14.56 20.69
N ASN A 131 -10.58 -15.47 19.86
CA ASN A 131 -11.74 -16.27 20.18
C ASN A 131 -11.50 -17.18 21.38
N LEU A 132 -10.30 -17.75 21.46
CA LEU A 132 -9.95 -18.62 22.60
C LEU A 132 -9.87 -17.84 23.91
N THR A 133 -9.38 -16.60 23.86
CA THR A 133 -9.23 -15.78 25.08
C THR A 133 -10.52 -15.15 25.53
N VAL A 134 -11.41 -14.83 24.60
CA VAL A 134 -12.67 -14.14 24.91
C VAL A 134 -13.78 -15.11 25.20
N LYS A 135 -13.73 -16.28 24.62
CA LYS A 135 -14.81 -17.25 24.72
C LYS A 135 -15.03 -17.71 26.16
N PRO A 136 -16.21 -17.51 26.72
CA PRO A 136 -16.50 -18.01 28.05
C PRO A 136 -16.65 -19.53 28.00
N LYS A 137 -16.48 -20.13 29.11
CA LYS A 137 -16.61 -21.57 29.18
C LYS A 137 -17.97 -22.08 29.17
#